data_aff2b1e18365a8c052c5bb2d05f12ff3
#
_entry.id   aff2b1e18365a8c052c5bb2d05f12ff3
#
_cell.length_a   1.000
_cell.length_b   1.000
_cell.length_c   1.000
_cell.angle_alpha   90.00
_cell.angle_beta   90.00
_cell.angle_gamma   90.00
#
_symmetry.space_group_name_H-M   'P 1'
#
loop_
_entity.id
_entity.type
_entity.pdbx_description
1 polymer ?
#
loop_
_entity_poly.entity_id
_entity_poly.type
_entity_poly.pdbx_seq_one_letter_code
_entity_poly.pdbx_strand_id
1 'polypeptide(L)'
;MIGDFYVAFDKHYRAELKEMTDKFMAEGLSEDEAKAKAEKESPLMQEAHDMLVKWEANDPDVRALWEKMNSWVYAGFDETYKALGVSFDKIYYESNTYLVGKKKVEEGLEKGLFIR
;
A
#
# COMPACT_ATOMS: atom_id res chain seq x y z
N MET A 1 -15.55 -3.88 -7.09
CA MET A 1 -14.57 -4.87 -7.62
C MET A 1 -13.19 -4.77 -6.94
N ILE A 2 -12.40 -3.69 -7.13
CA ILE A 2 -11.08 -3.59 -6.43
C ILE A 2 -11.24 -3.52 -4.92
N GLY A 3 -12.20 -2.73 -4.43
CA GLY A 3 -12.52 -2.67 -3.00
C GLY A 3 -12.90 -4.00 -2.38
N ASP A 4 -13.51 -4.90 -3.16
CA ASP A 4 -13.88 -6.23 -2.67
C ASP A 4 -12.65 -7.08 -2.35
N PHE A 5 -11.57 -6.95 -3.15
CA PHE A 5 -10.29 -7.61 -2.87
C PHE A 5 -9.60 -7.05 -1.63
N TYR A 6 -9.69 -5.73 -1.42
CA TYR A 6 -9.18 -5.12 -0.19
C TYR A 6 -9.89 -5.66 1.05
N VAL A 7 -11.23 -5.74 1.01
CA VAL A 7 -12.02 -6.28 2.11
C VAL A 7 -11.74 -7.77 2.32
N ALA A 8 -11.58 -8.54 1.23
CA ALA A 8 -11.22 -9.95 1.31
C ALA A 8 -9.84 -10.16 1.94
N PHE A 9 -8.85 -9.36 1.54
CA PHE A 9 -7.51 -9.40 2.13
C PHE A 9 -7.57 -9.08 3.63
N ASP A 10 -8.22 -8.00 4.04
CA ASP A 10 -8.35 -7.62 5.46
C ASP A 10 -8.99 -8.73 6.29
N LYS A 11 -10.02 -9.38 5.75
CA LYS A 11 -10.69 -10.50 6.43
C LYS A 11 -9.74 -11.69 6.65
N HIS A 12 -8.97 -12.07 5.64
CA HIS A 12 -8.01 -13.17 5.74
C HIS A 12 -6.85 -12.80 6.67
N TYR A 13 -6.33 -11.59 6.56
CA TYR A 13 -5.27 -11.07 7.40
C TYR A 13 -5.65 -11.05 8.89
N ARG A 14 -6.85 -10.58 9.22
CA ARG A 14 -7.35 -10.59 10.61
C ARG A 14 -7.50 -12.00 11.16
N ALA A 15 -7.95 -12.95 10.33
CA ALA A 15 -8.07 -14.35 10.74
C ALA A 15 -6.69 -14.96 11.02
N GLU A 16 -5.72 -14.72 10.14
CA GLU A 16 -4.33 -15.16 10.30
C GLU A 16 -3.69 -14.54 11.55
N LEU A 17 -3.84 -13.22 11.76
CA LEU A 17 -3.32 -12.55 12.95
C LEU A 17 -3.90 -13.12 14.23
N LYS A 18 -5.19 -13.41 14.26
CA LYS A 18 -5.84 -14.00 15.42
C LYS A 18 -5.25 -15.39 15.73
N GLU A 19 -5.15 -16.25 14.73
CA GLU A 19 -4.59 -17.58 14.89
C GLU A 19 -3.14 -17.54 15.38
N MET A 20 -2.32 -16.67 14.79
CA MET A 20 -0.93 -16.49 15.20
C MET A 20 -0.80 -15.92 16.60
N THR A 21 -1.63 -14.94 16.96
CA THR A 21 -1.66 -14.36 18.32
C THR A 21 -2.02 -15.40 19.35
N ASP A 22 -3.09 -16.18 19.12
CA ASP A 22 -3.52 -17.25 20.01
C ASP A 22 -2.40 -18.30 20.21
N LYS A 23 -1.68 -18.64 19.14
CA LYS A 23 -0.52 -19.54 19.19
C LYS A 23 0.61 -18.99 20.04
N PHE A 24 1.01 -17.72 19.82
CA PHE A 24 2.09 -17.11 20.58
C PHE A 24 1.74 -16.88 22.04
N MET A 25 0.48 -16.61 22.37
CA MET A 25 0.00 -16.58 23.75
C MET A 25 0.09 -17.96 24.41
N ALA A 26 -0.22 -19.04 23.68
CA ALA A 26 -0.04 -20.40 24.17
C ALA A 26 1.43 -20.77 24.41
N GLU A 27 2.37 -20.12 23.72
CA GLU A 27 3.81 -20.24 23.93
C GLU A 27 4.31 -19.39 25.13
N GLY A 28 3.44 -18.60 25.77
CA GLY A 28 3.72 -17.87 27.01
C GLY A 28 3.99 -16.37 26.83
N LEU A 29 3.77 -15.81 25.65
CA LEU A 29 3.85 -14.36 25.44
C LEU A 29 2.61 -13.65 26.01
N SER A 30 2.78 -12.40 26.43
CA SER A 30 1.64 -11.52 26.71
C SER A 30 0.86 -11.22 25.43
N GLU A 31 -0.39 -10.79 25.57
CA GLU A 31 -1.27 -10.49 24.43
C GLU A 31 -0.65 -9.42 23.49
N ASP A 32 -0.08 -8.36 24.06
CA ASP A 32 0.55 -7.29 23.29
C ASP A 32 1.80 -7.76 22.53
N GLU A 33 2.65 -8.56 23.19
CA GLU A 33 3.84 -9.14 22.55
C GLU A 33 3.47 -10.16 21.46
N ALA A 34 2.48 -11.00 21.73
CA ALA A 34 1.98 -11.99 20.78
C ALA A 34 1.41 -11.32 19.53
N LYS A 35 0.64 -10.24 19.70
CA LYS A 35 0.08 -9.47 18.61
C LYS A 35 1.15 -8.76 17.78
N ALA A 36 2.08 -8.07 18.41
CA ALA A 36 3.19 -7.40 17.73
C ALA A 36 4.06 -8.40 16.94
N LYS A 37 4.28 -9.59 17.49
CA LYS A 37 4.98 -10.67 16.81
C LYS A 37 4.20 -11.23 15.64
N ALA A 38 2.89 -11.45 15.79
CA ALA A 38 2.01 -11.92 14.73
C ALA A 38 1.97 -10.93 13.53
N GLU A 39 1.85 -9.63 13.81
CA GLU A 39 1.88 -8.58 12.77
C GLU A 39 3.21 -8.60 11.99
N LYS A 40 4.33 -8.80 12.68
CA LYS A 40 5.66 -8.83 12.07
C LYS A 40 5.92 -10.10 11.25
N GLU A 41 5.42 -11.24 11.72
CA GLU A 41 5.67 -12.56 11.12
C GLU A 41 4.55 -13.04 10.19
N SER A 42 3.49 -12.23 9.97
CA SER A 42 2.37 -12.57 9.09
C SER A 42 2.84 -12.87 7.67
N PRO A 43 2.63 -14.10 7.15
CA PRO A 43 2.93 -14.46 5.78
C PRO A 43 2.22 -13.56 4.76
N LEU A 44 0.93 -13.26 4.96
CA LEU A 44 0.16 -12.39 4.07
C LEU A 44 0.76 -10.98 3.98
N MET A 45 1.17 -10.43 5.12
CA MET A 45 1.80 -9.10 5.14
C MET A 45 3.18 -9.12 4.51
N GLN A 46 3.95 -10.19 4.69
CA GLN A 46 5.26 -10.36 4.04
C GLN A 46 5.12 -10.44 2.52
N GLU A 47 4.15 -11.20 2.00
CA GLU A 47 3.87 -11.26 0.56
C GLU A 47 3.46 -9.89 0.01
N ALA A 48 2.62 -9.13 0.74
CA ALA A 48 2.25 -7.77 0.35
C ALA A 48 3.47 -6.82 0.33
N HIS A 49 4.36 -6.94 1.31
CA HIS A 49 5.61 -6.17 1.36
C HIS A 49 6.54 -6.53 0.20
N ASP A 50 6.68 -7.82 -0.12
CA ASP A 50 7.49 -8.28 -1.24
C ASP A 50 6.97 -7.76 -2.59
N MET A 51 5.64 -7.68 -2.74
CA MET A 51 5.05 -7.04 -3.92
C MET A 51 5.40 -5.55 -4.02
N LEU A 52 5.40 -4.82 -2.89
CA LEU A 52 5.81 -3.42 -2.86
C LEU A 52 7.28 -3.25 -3.28
N VAL A 53 8.18 -4.08 -2.74
CA VAL A 53 9.60 -4.08 -3.11
C VAL A 53 9.78 -4.35 -4.61
N LYS A 54 9.07 -5.33 -5.16
CA LYS A 54 9.08 -5.61 -6.60
C LYS A 54 8.55 -4.43 -7.42
N TRP A 55 7.48 -3.79 -6.96
CA TRP A 55 6.94 -2.60 -7.62
C TRP A 55 7.96 -1.45 -7.64
N GLU A 56 8.65 -1.19 -6.54
CA GLU A 56 9.72 -0.18 -6.45
C GLU A 56 10.93 -0.52 -7.33
N ALA A 57 11.25 -1.81 -7.45
CA ALA A 57 12.29 -2.32 -8.34
C ALA A 57 11.89 -2.32 -9.83
N ASN A 58 10.69 -1.83 -10.17
CA ASN A 58 10.13 -1.83 -11.52
C ASN A 58 9.97 -3.24 -12.14
N ASP A 59 9.62 -4.23 -11.32
CA ASP A 59 9.26 -5.56 -11.82
C ASP A 59 8.13 -5.45 -12.84
N PRO A 60 8.29 -5.98 -14.07
CA PRO A 60 7.36 -5.74 -15.17
C PRO A 60 5.98 -6.37 -14.93
N ASP A 61 5.91 -7.52 -14.29
CA ASP A 61 4.65 -8.23 -14.04
C ASP A 61 3.83 -7.53 -12.96
N VAL A 62 4.50 -7.11 -11.88
CA VAL A 62 3.87 -6.36 -10.79
C VAL A 62 3.42 -4.98 -11.26
N ARG A 63 4.23 -4.30 -12.07
CA ARG A 63 3.86 -3.01 -12.68
C ARG A 63 2.69 -3.13 -13.61
N ALA A 64 2.65 -4.14 -14.48
CA ALA A 64 1.54 -4.37 -15.40
C ALA A 64 0.22 -4.65 -14.66
N LEU A 65 0.27 -5.46 -13.59
CA LEU A 65 -0.90 -5.71 -12.74
C LEU A 65 -1.39 -4.42 -12.08
N TRP A 66 -0.49 -3.64 -11.50
CA TRP A 66 -0.78 -2.36 -10.86
C TRP A 66 -1.39 -1.35 -11.84
N GLU A 67 -0.83 -1.19 -13.04
CA GLU A 67 -1.36 -0.32 -14.08
C GLU A 67 -2.76 -0.75 -14.52
N LYS A 68 -2.99 -2.05 -14.70
CA LYS A 68 -4.29 -2.59 -15.05
C LYS A 68 -5.34 -2.31 -13.98
N MET A 69 -5.01 -2.51 -12.71
CA MET A 69 -5.91 -2.21 -11.59
C MET A 69 -6.22 -0.71 -11.51
N ASN A 70 -5.22 0.15 -11.65
CA ASN A 70 -5.40 1.59 -11.65
C ASN A 70 -6.26 2.07 -12.82
N SER A 71 -6.13 1.48 -14.01
CA SER A 71 -6.96 1.84 -15.16
C SER A 71 -8.45 1.65 -14.88
N TRP A 72 -8.81 0.60 -14.16
CA TRP A 72 -10.20 0.36 -13.76
C TRP A 72 -10.70 1.37 -12.72
N VAL A 73 -9.83 1.76 -11.78
CA VAL A 73 -10.17 2.78 -10.76
C VAL A 73 -10.37 4.13 -11.44
N TYR A 74 -9.48 4.52 -12.34
CA TYR A 74 -9.57 5.80 -13.04
C TYR A 74 -10.81 5.88 -13.93
N ALA A 75 -11.16 4.80 -14.63
CA ALA A 75 -12.40 4.74 -15.39
C ALA A 75 -13.64 4.96 -14.48
N GLY A 76 -13.65 4.36 -13.29
CA GLY A 76 -14.72 4.59 -12.30
C GLY A 76 -14.74 6.02 -11.77
N PHE A 77 -13.59 6.65 -11.55
CA PHE A 77 -13.52 8.06 -11.17
C PHE A 77 -14.06 8.98 -12.27
N ASP A 78 -13.71 8.72 -13.52
CA ASP A 78 -14.19 9.50 -14.65
C ASP A 78 -15.73 9.46 -14.79
N GLU A 79 -16.33 8.28 -14.59
CA GLU A 79 -17.80 8.14 -14.55
C GLU A 79 -18.41 8.95 -13.41
N THR A 80 -17.81 8.88 -12.24
CA THR A 80 -18.28 9.61 -11.05
C THR A 80 -18.17 11.12 -11.26
N TYR A 81 -17.06 11.62 -11.77
CA TYR A 81 -16.87 13.04 -12.03
C TYR A 81 -17.83 13.57 -13.09
N LYS A 82 -18.08 12.79 -14.15
CA LYS A 82 -19.11 13.13 -15.15
C LYS A 82 -20.49 13.23 -14.53
N ALA A 83 -20.86 12.26 -13.69
CA ALA A 83 -22.16 12.28 -13.00
C ALA A 83 -22.30 13.48 -12.05
N LEU A 84 -21.23 13.94 -11.43
CA LEU A 84 -21.20 15.13 -10.57
C LEU A 84 -21.07 16.44 -11.33
N GLY A 85 -20.83 16.42 -12.66
CA GLY A 85 -20.59 17.60 -13.46
C GLY A 85 -19.26 18.29 -13.15
N VAL A 86 -18.27 17.55 -12.65
CA VAL A 86 -16.94 18.07 -12.29
C VAL A 86 -15.94 17.73 -13.37
N SER A 87 -15.06 18.69 -13.68
CA SER A 87 -13.92 18.49 -14.58
C SER A 87 -12.67 19.14 -14.03
N PHE A 88 -11.51 18.68 -14.47
CA PHE A 88 -10.20 19.15 -14.01
C PHE A 88 -9.36 19.58 -15.21
N ASP A 89 -8.68 20.72 -15.10
CA ASP A 89 -7.74 21.19 -16.13
C ASP A 89 -6.45 20.36 -16.13
N LYS A 90 -6.08 19.80 -14.97
CA LYS A 90 -4.87 18.98 -14.81
C LYS A 90 -5.04 17.94 -13.70
N ILE A 91 -4.55 16.75 -13.98
CA ILE A 91 -4.53 15.62 -13.02
C ILE A 91 -3.08 15.25 -12.76
N TYR A 92 -2.74 15.10 -11.47
CA TYR A 92 -1.44 14.62 -11.01
C TYR A 92 -1.60 13.22 -10.40
N TYR A 93 -0.72 12.31 -10.80
CA TYR A 93 -0.67 10.96 -10.24
C TYR A 93 0.49 10.86 -9.27
N GLU A 94 0.24 10.31 -8.11
CA GLU A 94 1.25 10.17 -7.04
C GLU A 94 2.47 9.37 -7.51
N SER A 95 2.25 8.33 -8.34
CA SER A 95 3.32 7.55 -8.98
C SER A 95 4.35 8.37 -9.76
N ASN A 96 3.98 9.56 -10.21
CA ASN A 96 4.87 10.48 -10.92
C ASN A 96 5.41 11.58 -10.00
N THR A 97 4.59 12.03 -9.02
CA THR A 97 4.93 13.16 -8.16
C THR A 97 5.84 12.80 -7.00
N TYR A 98 5.79 11.55 -6.50
CA TYR A 98 6.65 11.13 -5.38
C TYR A 98 8.15 11.20 -5.71
N LEU A 99 8.53 10.89 -6.95
CA LEU A 99 9.93 11.01 -7.41
C LEU A 99 10.39 12.46 -7.44
N VAL A 100 9.50 13.37 -7.85
CA VAL A 100 9.77 14.82 -7.83
C VAL A 100 9.91 15.30 -6.38
N GLY A 101 9.02 14.86 -5.50
CA GLY A 101 9.07 15.15 -4.06
C GLY A 101 10.39 14.68 -3.43
N LYS A 102 10.80 13.43 -3.68
CA LYS A 102 12.07 12.88 -3.20
C LYS A 102 13.27 13.73 -3.63
N LYS A 103 13.32 14.08 -4.91
CA LYS A 103 14.38 14.95 -5.45
C LYS A 103 14.39 16.33 -4.78
N LYS A 104 13.23 16.92 -4.52
CA LYS A 104 13.13 18.21 -3.83
C LYS A 104 13.60 18.16 -2.39
N VAL A 105 13.33 17.06 -1.69
CA VAL A 105 13.84 16.83 -0.33
C VAL A 105 15.37 16.71 -0.36
N GLU A 106 15.94 15.96 -1.30
CA GLU A 106 17.39 15.83 -1.48
C GLU A 106 18.05 17.18 -1.77
N GLU A 107 17.51 17.95 -2.72
CA GLU A 107 17.98 19.32 -3.04
C GLU A 107 17.90 20.25 -1.81
N GLY A 108 16.87 20.13 -0.99
CA GLY A 108 16.70 20.92 0.24
C GLY A 108 17.69 20.57 1.34
N LEU A 109 18.03 19.29 1.47
CA LEU A 109 19.09 18.82 2.39
C LEU A 109 20.47 19.31 1.94
N GLU A 110 20.79 19.19 0.65
CA GLU A 110 22.07 19.67 0.08
C GLU A 110 22.27 21.18 0.26
N LYS A 111 21.18 21.95 0.15
CA LYS A 111 21.20 23.42 0.34
C LYS A 111 21.13 23.84 1.82
N GLY A 112 21.03 22.90 2.75
CA GLY A 112 20.88 23.18 4.18
C GLY A 112 19.55 23.83 4.57
N LEU A 113 18.54 23.72 3.70
CA LEU A 113 17.18 24.23 3.97
C LEU A 113 16.38 23.26 4.84
N PHE A 114 16.73 21.98 4.80
CA PHE A 114 16.12 20.93 5.62
C PHE A 114 17.17 20.30 6.52
N ILE A 115 16.71 19.80 7.67
CA ILE A 115 17.53 19.08 8.65
C ILE A 115 16.97 17.65 8.71
N ARG A 116 17.86 16.65 8.80
CA ARG A 116 17.47 15.25 9.01
C ARG A 116 17.01 15.03 10.44
#